data_b6a05925df5136b2a7596cbe16b11ec8
#
_entry.id   b6a05925df5136b2a7596cbe16b11ec8
#
_cell.length_a   1.000
_cell.length_b   1.000
_cell.length_c   1.000
_cell.angle_alpha   90.00
_cell.angle_beta   90.00
_cell.angle_gamma   90.00
#
_symmetry.space_group_name_H-M   'P 1'
#
loop_
_entity.id
_entity.type
_entity.pdbx_description
1 polymer ?
#
loop_
_entity_poly.entity_id
_entity_poly.type
_entity_poly.pdbx_seq_one_letter_code
_entity_poly.pdbx_strand_id
1 'polypeptide(L)'
;AHALSGGQKKQVAIADILVMHPEVMILDEPAAALDPKHTRKVQEIVDRLSEKGITVLMATHDIDYAYAWADEIVLMHEGKVIRQGTPAQVCTDRQALEEASLELPVVVKIYERLREKARIPEDTPLPGNVEELIEEL
;
A
#
# COMPACT_ATOMS: atom_id res chain seq x y z
N ALA A 1 18.46 23.70 0.16
CA ALA A 1 17.29 22.81 0.35
C ALA A 1 15.99 23.59 0.63
N HIS A 2 16.05 24.85 1.02
CA HIS A 2 14.86 25.67 1.33
C HIS A 2 13.99 26.02 0.10
N ALA A 3 14.49 25.81 -1.13
CA ALA A 3 13.73 26.01 -2.38
C ALA A 3 13.04 24.71 -2.88
N LEU A 4 13.13 23.60 -2.14
CA LEU A 4 12.53 22.32 -2.53
C LEU A 4 11.03 22.26 -2.21
N SER A 5 10.25 21.63 -3.10
CA SER A 5 8.86 21.28 -2.82
C SER A 5 8.77 20.23 -1.69
N GLY A 6 7.57 20.05 -1.11
CA GLY A 6 7.34 19.01 -0.09
C GLY A 6 7.73 17.61 -0.56
N GLY A 7 7.42 17.25 -1.82
CA GLY A 7 7.80 15.98 -2.42
C GLY A 7 9.30 15.83 -2.61
N GLN A 8 9.97 16.88 -3.06
CA GLN A 8 11.44 16.88 -3.19
C GLN A 8 12.14 16.77 -1.84
N LYS A 9 11.63 17.41 -0.78
CA LYS A 9 12.13 17.27 0.58
C LYS A 9 12.03 15.83 1.09
N LYS A 10 10.92 15.14 0.84
CA LYS A 10 10.75 13.72 1.20
C LYS A 10 11.74 12.82 0.43
N GLN A 11 11.96 13.07 -0.86
CA GLN A 11 12.92 12.33 -1.65
C GLN A 11 14.35 12.51 -1.12
N VAL A 12 14.75 13.73 -0.79
CA VAL A 12 16.06 14.04 -0.20
C VAL A 12 16.23 13.35 1.16
N ALA A 13 15.20 13.39 2.02
CA ALA A 13 15.24 12.72 3.32
C ALA A 13 15.46 11.19 3.18
N ILE A 14 14.77 10.54 2.24
CA ILE A 14 14.98 9.12 1.97
C ILE A 14 16.40 8.87 1.43
N ALA A 15 16.89 9.70 0.51
CA ALA A 15 18.23 9.58 -0.04
C ALA A 15 19.31 9.73 1.02
N ASP A 16 19.15 10.66 1.96
CA ASP A 16 20.09 10.85 3.08
C ASP A 16 20.17 9.62 3.99
N ILE A 17 19.03 8.98 4.27
CA ILE A 17 18.99 7.75 5.06
C ILE A 17 19.69 6.61 4.32
N LEU A 18 19.55 6.54 2.99
CA LEU A 18 20.17 5.50 2.16
C LEU A 18 21.70 5.50 2.22
N VAL A 19 22.31 6.66 2.40
CA VAL A 19 23.77 6.77 2.57
C VAL A 19 24.27 5.99 3.79
N MET A 20 23.40 5.75 4.78
CA MET A 20 23.71 4.96 5.97
C MET A 20 23.66 3.43 5.74
N HIS A 21 23.27 2.97 4.54
CA HIS A 21 23.11 1.54 4.21
C HIS A 21 22.23 0.77 5.22
N PRO A 22 21.00 1.18 5.48
CA PRO A 22 20.16 0.54 6.47
C PRO A 22 19.72 -0.86 6.00
N GLU A 23 19.56 -1.78 6.95
CA GLU A 23 18.90 -3.07 6.71
C GLU A 23 17.37 -2.97 6.82
N VAL A 24 16.91 -2.05 7.66
CA VAL A 24 15.49 -1.77 7.90
C VAL A 24 15.24 -0.28 7.75
N MET A 25 14.19 0.08 7.04
CA MET A 25 13.72 1.45 6.90
C MET A 25 12.28 1.58 7.40
N ILE A 26 12.04 2.55 8.27
CA ILE A 26 10.71 2.85 8.79
C ILE A 26 10.22 4.15 8.16
N LEU A 27 9.07 4.10 7.52
CA LEU A 27 8.43 5.23 6.84
C LEU A 27 7.06 5.49 7.45
N ASP A 28 6.81 6.73 7.84
CA ASP A 28 5.51 7.16 8.35
C ASP A 28 4.84 8.08 7.33
N GLU A 29 3.74 7.61 6.75
CA GLU A 29 2.95 8.32 5.73
C GLU A 29 3.82 8.99 4.64
N PRO A 30 4.70 8.23 3.94
CA PRO A 30 5.70 8.83 3.06
C PRO A 30 5.12 9.59 1.86
N ALA A 31 3.90 9.26 1.45
CA ALA A 31 3.21 9.90 0.33
C ALA A 31 2.15 10.93 0.76
N ALA A 32 1.95 11.14 2.06
CA ALA A 32 0.91 12.04 2.55
C ALA A 32 1.11 13.48 2.07
N ALA A 33 0.02 14.12 1.67
CA ALA A 33 -0.02 15.50 1.18
C ALA A 33 0.82 15.77 -0.08
N LEU A 34 1.14 14.74 -0.85
CA LEU A 34 1.80 14.88 -2.15
C LEU A 34 0.77 14.85 -3.29
N ASP A 35 1.09 15.54 -4.38
CA ASP A 35 0.36 15.37 -5.63
C ASP A 35 0.66 13.99 -6.26
N PRO A 36 -0.17 13.51 -7.21
CA PRO A 36 -0.01 12.18 -7.79
C PRO A 36 1.35 11.90 -8.42
N LYS A 37 2.00 12.92 -8.98
CA LYS A 37 3.32 12.78 -9.59
C LYS A 37 4.41 12.52 -8.56
N HIS A 38 4.38 13.26 -7.46
CA HIS A 38 5.35 13.08 -6.36
C HIS A 38 5.07 11.82 -5.56
N THR A 39 3.80 11.45 -5.37
CA THR A 39 3.40 10.18 -4.77
C THR A 39 4.02 9.00 -5.52
N ARG A 40 3.87 8.95 -6.86
CA ARG A 40 4.48 7.89 -7.68
C ARG A 40 5.99 7.82 -7.53
N LYS A 41 6.68 8.95 -7.50
CA LYS A 41 8.13 8.97 -7.30
C LYS A 41 8.56 8.41 -5.95
N VAL A 42 7.82 8.73 -4.89
CA VAL A 42 8.08 8.15 -3.56
C VAL A 42 7.85 6.64 -3.58
N GLN A 43 6.77 6.18 -4.20
CA GLN A 43 6.48 4.75 -4.36
C GLN A 43 7.59 4.02 -5.13
N GLU A 44 8.05 4.57 -6.25
CA GLU A 44 9.17 4.03 -7.02
C GLU A 44 10.46 3.93 -6.19
N ILE A 45 10.74 4.90 -5.33
CA ILE A 45 11.88 4.84 -4.42
C ILE A 45 11.73 3.70 -3.43
N VAL A 46 10.55 3.56 -2.82
CA VAL A 46 10.24 2.49 -1.86
C VAL A 46 10.37 1.12 -2.52
N ASP A 47 9.88 0.95 -3.75
CA ASP A 47 10.01 -0.29 -4.52
C ASP A 47 11.49 -0.66 -4.71
N ARG A 48 12.32 0.31 -5.12
CA ARG A 48 13.76 0.09 -5.29
C ARG A 48 14.47 -0.28 -3.99
N LEU A 49 14.02 0.24 -2.85
CA LEU A 49 14.55 -0.13 -1.54
C LEU A 49 14.28 -1.61 -1.23
N SER A 50 13.05 -2.04 -1.45
CA SER A 50 12.64 -3.44 -1.28
C SER A 50 13.41 -4.37 -2.21
N GLU A 51 13.57 -4.00 -3.48
CA GLU A 51 14.36 -4.77 -4.47
C GLU A 51 15.83 -4.92 -4.08
N LYS A 52 16.40 -3.95 -3.36
CA LYS A 52 17.77 -4.02 -2.81
C LYS A 52 17.89 -4.86 -1.54
N GLY A 53 16.80 -5.48 -1.09
CA GLY A 53 16.78 -6.33 0.10
C GLY A 53 16.64 -5.56 1.42
N ILE A 54 16.32 -4.25 1.37
CA ILE A 54 16.02 -3.47 2.56
C ILE A 54 14.61 -3.83 3.02
N THR A 55 14.45 -4.20 4.28
CA THR A 55 13.13 -4.38 4.87
C THR A 55 12.47 -3.02 5.09
N VAL A 56 11.31 -2.80 4.47
CA VAL A 56 10.58 -1.54 4.61
C VAL A 56 9.35 -1.75 5.49
N LEU A 57 9.30 -1.04 6.60
CA LEU A 57 8.12 -0.94 7.46
C LEU A 57 7.45 0.39 7.21
N MET A 58 6.21 0.37 6.72
CA MET A 58 5.47 1.57 6.38
C MET A 58 4.20 1.71 7.21
N ALA A 59 4.03 2.83 7.89
CA ALA A 59 2.75 3.23 8.45
C ALA A 59 2.00 4.08 7.42
N THR A 60 0.77 3.70 7.08
CA THR A 60 -0.09 4.43 6.16
C THR A 60 -1.56 4.14 6.43
N HIS A 61 -2.43 5.09 6.08
CA HIS A 61 -3.89 4.90 6.04
C HIS A 61 -4.41 4.65 4.61
N ASP A 62 -3.52 4.64 3.62
CA ASP A 62 -3.85 4.33 2.22
C ASP A 62 -3.95 2.81 2.05
N ILE A 63 -5.17 2.28 2.22
CA ILE A 63 -5.40 0.83 2.13
C ILE A 63 -5.23 0.30 0.71
N ASP A 64 -5.50 1.10 -0.32
CA ASP A 64 -5.32 0.69 -1.71
C ASP A 64 -3.83 0.49 -2.02
N TYR A 65 -2.99 1.42 -1.58
CA TYR A 65 -1.54 1.27 -1.72
C TYR A 65 -0.98 0.12 -0.88
N ALA A 66 -1.40 0.01 0.39
CA ALA A 66 -0.95 -1.08 1.25
C ALA A 66 -1.33 -2.45 0.67
N TYR A 67 -2.55 -2.61 0.16
CA TYR A 67 -3.02 -3.84 -0.48
C TYR A 67 -2.18 -4.23 -1.70
N ALA A 68 -1.87 -3.27 -2.57
CA ALA A 68 -1.13 -3.52 -3.80
C ALA A 68 0.37 -3.75 -3.58
N TRP A 69 0.94 -3.18 -2.53
CA TRP A 69 2.39 -3.13 -2.34
C TRP A 69 2.94 -4.09 -1.28
N ALA A 70 2.23 -4.27 -0.16
CA ALA A 70 2.79 -4.96 1.00
C ALA A 70 2.88 -6.48 0.80
N ASP A 71 3.91 -7.10 1.37
CA ASP A 71 4.00 -8.55 1.52
C ASP A 71 3.18 -9.01 2.74
N GLU A 72 3.15 -8.18 3.78
CA GLU A 72 2.42 -8.42 5.03
C GLU A 72 1.80 -7.13 5.54
N ILE A 73 0.58 -7.20 6.05
CA ILE A 73 -0.15 -6.09 6.63
C ILE A 73 -0.43 -6.36 8.10
N VAL A 74 -0.15 -5.37 8.93
CA VAL A 74 -0.56 -5.31 10.34
C VAL A 74 -1.62 -4.23 10.48
N LEU A 75 -2.87 -4.63 10.67
CA LEU A 75 -3.99 -3.72 10.88
C LEU A 75 -4.05 -3.31 12.34
N MET A 76 -3.95 -2.02 12.60
CA MET A 76 -3.95 -1.47 13.95
C MET A 76 -5.09 -0.48 14.15
N HIS A 77 -5.68 -0.49 15.33
CA HIS A 77 -6.68 0.48 15.77
C HIS A 77 -6.58 0.71 17.28
N GLU A 78 -6.62 1.96 17.71
CA GLU A 78 -6.53 2.34 19.14
C GLU A 78 -5.36 1.66 19.89
N GLY A 79 -4.19 1.59 19.26
CA GLY A 79 -2.98 1.02 19.85
C GLY A 79 -2.97 -0.51 19.95
N LYS A 80 -3.92 -1.20 19.30
CA LYS A 80 -4.01 -2.67 19.27
C LYS A 80 -3.87 -3.20 17.86
N VAL A 81 -3.28 -4.38 17.74
CA VAL A 81 -3.30 -5.16 16.51
C VAL A 81 -4.65 -5.86 16.38
N ILE A 82 -5.40 -5.55 15.34
CA ILE A 82 -6.71 -6.15 15.04
C ILE A 82 -6.55 -7.40 14.19
N ARG A 83 -5.70 -7.33 13.17
CA ARG A 83 -5.47 -8.41 12.22
C ARG A 83 -4.05 -8.31 11.66
N GLN A 84 -3.43 -9.46 11.35
CA GLN A 84 -2.14 -9.53 10.69
C GLN A 84 -2.15 -10.67 9.68
N GLY A 85 -1.50 -10.47 8.55
CA GLY A 85 -1.39 -11.48 7.50
C GLY A 85 -1.08 -10.89 6.14
N THR A 86 -1.30 -11.69 5.09
CA THR A 86 -1.17 -11.22 3.71
C THR A 86 -2.18 -10.12 3.39
N PRO A 87 -1.92 -9.27 2.39
CA PRO A 87 -2.89 -8.26 1.97
C PRO A 87 -4.28 -8.84 1.71
N ALA A 88 -4.37 -9.98 1.02
CA ALA A 88 -5.64 -10.64 0.76
C ALA A 88 -6.36 -11.07 2.05
N GLN A 89 -5.64 -11.63 3.02
CA GLN A 89 -6.24 -12.05 4.29
C GLN A 89 -6.76 -10.89 5.12
N VAL A 90 -6.00 -9.80 5.20
CA VAL A 90 -6.34 -8.64 6.03
C VAL A 90 -7.37 -7.75 5.36
N CYS A 91 -7.16 -7.43 4.08
CA CYS A 91 -7.97 -6.45 3.36
C CYS A 91 -9.28 -6.99 2.79
N THR A 92 -9.59 -8.27 2.98
CA THR A 92 -10.91 -8.87 2.72
C THR A 92 -11.67 -9.24 4.00
N ASP A 93 -11.05 -9.08 5.14
CA ASP A 93 -11.68 -9.27 6.45
C ASP A 93 -12.54 -8.05 6.79
N ARG A 94 -13.80 -8.09 6.37
CA ARG A 94 -14.75 -6.97 6.54
C ARG A 94 -14.93 -6.57 7.99
N GLN A 95 -14.97 -7.53 8.91
CA GLN A 95 -15.15 -7.26 10.33
C GLN A 95 -13.93 -6.53 10.90
N ALA A 96 -12.72 -6.98 10.56
CA ALA A 96 -11.48 -6.34 11.00
C ALA A 96 -11.35 -4.91 10.43
N LEU A 97 -11.70 -4.70 9.16
CA LEU A 97 -11.68 -3.38 8.52
C LEU A 97 -12.70 -2.44 9.17
N GLU A 98 -13.92 -2.91 9.43
CA GLU A 98 -14.96 -2.12 10.11
C GLU A 98 -14.50 -1.70 11.50
N GLU A 99 -13.93 -2.62 12.29
CA GLU A 99 -13.36 -2.31 13.61
C GLU A 99 -12.26 -1.23 13.54
N ALA A 100 -11.43 -1.28 12.49
CA ALA A 100 -10.39 -0.29 12.25
C ALA A 100 -10.88 1.00 11.56
N SER A 101 -12.19 1.14 11.30
CA SER A 101 -12.79 2.26 10.58
C SER A 101 -12.24 2.43 9.15
N LEU A 102 -11.94 1.31 8.51
CA LEU A 102 -11.45 1.25 7.13
C LEU A 102 -12.49 0.57 6.22
N GLU A 103 -12.35 0.81 4.93
CA GLU A 103 -13.15 0.15 3.90
C GLU A 103 -12.30 -0.85 3.12
N LEU A 104 -12.97 -1.72 2.34
CA LEU A 104 -12.28 -2.60 1.38
C LEU A 104 -11.47 -1.76 0.36
N PRO A 105 -10.31 -2.26 -0.09
CA PRO A 105 -9.64 -1.66 -1.25
C PRO A 105 -10.57 -1.52 -2.45
N VAL A 106 -10.38 -0.47 -3.22
CA VAL A 106 -11.24 -0.18 -4.39
C VAL A 106 -11.22 -1.33 -5.39
N VAL A 107 -10.05 -1.91 -5.66
CA VAL A 107 -9.93 -3.05 -6.58
C VAL A 107 -10.72 -4.27 -6.09
N VAL A 108 -10.75 -4.53 -4.80
CA VAL A 108 -11.54 -5.64 -4.20
C VAL A 108 -13.04 -5.37 -4.33
N LYS A 109 -13.49 -4.13 -4.06
CA LYS A 109 -14.91 -3.74 -4.26
C LYS A 109 -15.36 -3.95 -5.70
N ILE A 110 -14.54 -3.54 -6.68
CA ILE A 110 -14.86 -3.69 -8.11
C ILE A 110 -14.90 -5.17 -8.49
N TYR A 111 -13.89 -5.95 -8.08
CA TYR A 111 -13.81 -7.38 -8.33
C TYR A 111 -15.06 -8.12 -7.81
N GLU A 112 -15.43 -7.89 -6.55
CA GLU A 112 -16.64 -8.49 -5.97
C GLU A 112 -17.88 -8.12 -6.76
N ARG A 113 -18.01 -6.86 -7.19
CA ARG A 113 -19.15 -6.41 -7.99
C ARG A 113 -19.21 -7.04 -9.37
N LEU A 114 -18.06 -7.22 -10.01
CA LEU A 114 -17.97 -7.90 -11.31
C LEU A 114 -18.38 -9.38 -11.18
N ARG A 115 -17.95 -10.06 -10.13
CA ARG A 115 -18.35 -11.43 -9.83
C ARG A 115 -19.86 -11.56 -9.56
N GLU A 116 -20.44 -10.72 -8.72
CA GLU A 116 -21.87 -10.67 -8.45
C GLU A 116 -22.71 -10.50 -9.72
N LYS A 117 -22.19 -9.74 -10.67
CA LYS A 117 -22.85 -9.48 -11.96
C LYS A 117 -22.52 -10.52 -13.04
N ALA A 118 -21.79 -11.57 -12.72
CA ALA A 118 -21.28 -12.56 -13.67
C ALA A 118 -20.57 -11.92 -14.89
N ARG A 119 -19.79 -10.86 -14.64
CA ARG A 119 -19.01 -10.16 -15.66
C ARG A 119 -17.60 -10.68 -15.83
N ILE A 120 -17.13 -11.47 -14.89
CA ILE A 120 -15.87 -12.20 -14.91
C ILE A 120 -16.13 -13.66 -14.54
N PRO A 121 -15.29 -14.64 -14.98
CA PRO A 121 -15.42 -16.04 -14.61
C PRO A 121 -15.44 -16.24 -13.08
N GLU A 122 -16.13 -17.28 -12.64
CA GLU A 122 -16.21 -17.59 -11.20
C GLU A 122 -14.88 -17.98 -10.59
N ASP A 123 -13.99 -18.53 -11.39
CA ASP A 123 -12.64 -18.95 -11.02
C ASP A 123 -11.58 -17.87 -11.17
N THR A 124 -11.97 -16.64 -11.57
CA THR A 124 -11.06 -15.49 -11.63
C THR A 124 -10.45 -15.27 -10.25
N PRO A 125 -9.12 -15.27 -10.12
CA PRO A 125 -8.46 -15.03 -8.83
C PRO A 125 -8.68 -13.61 -8.34
N LEU A 126 -8.57 -13.41 -7.03
CA LEU A 126 -8.61 -12.08 -6.44
C LEU A 126 -7.40 -11.27 -6.93
N PRO A 127 -7.60 -10.14 -7.63
CA PRO A 127 -6.48 -9.35 -8.15
C PRO A 127 -5.73 -8.64 -7.02
N GLY A 128 -4.41 -8.57 -7.13
CA GLY A 128 -3.56 -7.86 -6.20
C GLY A 128 -3.52 -6.34 -6.41
N ASN A 129 -3.92 -5.87 -7.60
CA ASN A 129 -3.93 -4.46 -7.99
C ASN A 129 -4.94 -4.21 -9.12
N VAL A 130 -5.07 -2.95 -9.52
CA VAL A 130 -6.03 -2.55 -10.57
C VAL A 130 -5.60 -3.06 -11.94
N GLU A 131 -4.31 -3.09 -12.22
CA GLU A 131 -3.75 -3.56 -13.49
C GLU A 131 -4.10 -5.04 -13.72
N GLU A 132 -3.93 -5.89 -12.72
CA GLU A 132 -4.33 -7.30 -12.79
C GLU A 132 -5.84 -7.46 -13.03
N LEU A 133 -6.67 -6.63 -12.38
CA LEU A 133 -8.12 -6.67 -12.62
C LEU A 133 -8.46 -6.28 -14.06
N ILE A 134 -7.79 -5.29 -14.63
CA ILE A 134 -8.01 -4.84 -16.00
C ILE A 134 -7.67 -5.94 -17.01
N GLU A 135 -6.60 -6.72 -16.75
CA GLU A 135 -6.19 -7.83 -17.60
C GLU A 135 -7.24 -8.97 -17.68
N GLU A 136 -8.09 -9.09 -16.67
CA GLU A 136 -9.19 -10.07 -16.61
C GLU A 136 -10.47 -9.60 -17.33
N LEU A 137 -10.50 -8.36 -17.80
CA LEU A 137 -11.66 -7.76 -18.48
C LEU A 137 -11.54 -7.81 -20.01
#